data_ef442f8454076f81ab951617db62ac44
#
_entry.id   ef442f8454076f81ab951617db62ac44
#
_cell.length_a   1.000
_cell.length_b   1.000
_cell.length_c   1.000
_cell.angle_alpha   90.00
_cell.angle_beta   90.00
_cell.angle_gamma   90.00
#
_symmetry.space_group_name_H-M   'P 1'
#
loop_
_entity.id
_entity.type
_entity.pdbx_description
1 polymer ?
#
loop_
_entity_poly.entity_id
_entity_poly.type
_entity_poly.pdbx_seq_one_letter_code
_entity_poly.pdbx_strand_id
1 'polypeptide(L)'
;MNFKKLPKIELHCHLDGSLRVDTILDIAKKDNIPLPSYNKKELINYVSIMDDCNSLDEYLNKFFIPNKVMQTKENLKRIAFELLEDVAADNVKYIEVRFAPLLHVEKGLNIEEIIESVLEGIKEAEKLYDIKGNLILGCMRNMDIPSAFEVVKKGSKFIGKGVVAIDLCAGEEPHFPGKYIEVLKLAKECGYRITIHAGEAGVGENVLEAITLLNAERIGHGIYIKNCAEAYKLVKEKKYSTGGVSNK
;
A
#
# COMPACT_ATOMS: atom_id res chain seq x y z
N MET A 1 17.80 -17.43 -18.31
CA MET A 1 17.69 -15.96 -18.33
C MET A 1 17.83 -15.47 -16.89
N ASN A 2 18.70 -14.50 -16.59
CA ASN A 2 18.84 -14.03 -15.20
C ASN A 2 17.90 -12.82 -14.98
N PHE A 3 16.72 -13.08 -14.46
CA PHE A 3 15.66 -12.07 -14.22
C PHE A 3 16.09 -10.97 -13.26
N LYS A 4 17.06 -11.21 -12.36
CA LYS A 4 17.59 -10.16 -11.46
C LYS A 4 18.29 -9.04 -12.21
N LYS A 5 18.81 -9.30 -13.41
CA LYS A 5 19.48 -8.28 -14.22
C LYS A 5 18.55 -7.41 -15.05
N LEU A 6 17.28 -7.81 -15.20
CA LEU A 6 16.32 -7.02 -15.94
C LEU A 6 15.83 -5.84 -15.09
N PRO A 7 15.77 -4.63 -15.66
CA PRO A 7 15.14 -3.51 -14.96
C PRO A 7 13.64 -3.79 -14.76
N LYS A 8 13.14 -3.46 -13.59
CA LYS A 8 11.76 -3.71 -13.17
C LYS A 8 11.07 -2.43 -12.74
N ILE A 9 9.75 -2.46 -12.81
CA ILE A 9 8.84 -1.44 -12.27
C ILE A 9 7.92 -2.15 -11.29
N GLU A 10 7.76 -1.60 -10.07
CA GLU A 10 6.83 -2.09 -9.07
C GLU A 10 5.75 -1.04 -8.81
N LEU A 11 4.49 -1.38 -9.01
CA LEU A 11 3.35 -0.47 -8.90
C LEU A 11 2.36 -0.87 -7.80
N HIS A 12 2.64 -1.97 -7.08
CA HIS A 12 1.75 -2.49 -6.04
C HIS A 12 2.52 -3.08 -4.85
N CYS A 13 3.20 -2.22 -4.10
CA CYS A 13 4.01 -2.60 -2.95
C CYS A 13 3.54 -1.88 -1.69
N HIS A 14 3.17 -2.64 -0.66
CA HIS A 14 2.75 -2.12 0.64
C HIS A 14 3.96 -1.90 1.54
N LEU A 15 4.11 -0.69 2.09
CA LEU A 15 5.20 -0.36 3.02
C LEU A 15 5.14 -1.23 4.27
N ASP A 16 3.97 -1.32 4.87
CA ASP A 16 3.69 -2.11 6.08
C ASP A 16 3.72 -3.63 5.87
N GLY A 17 3.74 -4.10 4.62
CA GLY A 17 3.97 -5.50 4.25
C GLY A 17 5.43 -5.82 3.86
N SER A 18 6.33 -4.85 3.92
CA SER A 18 7.67 -4.97 3.33
C SER A 18 8.81 -4.79 4.33
N LEU A 19 8.53 -4.86 5.64
CA LEU A 19 9.54 -4.68 6.67
C LEU A 19 10.48 -5.90 6.76
N ARG A 20 11.77 -5.62 6.93
CA ARG A 20 12.72 -6.65 7.32
C ARG A 20 12.42 -7.15 8.73
N VAL A 21 12.45 -8.47 8.95
CA VAL A 21 12.21 -9.07 10.28
C VAL A 21 13.22 -8.55 11.29
N ASP A 22 14.48 -8.36 10.88
CA ASP A 22 15.53 -7.80 11.76
C ASP A 22 15.20 -6.37 12.18
N THR A 23 14.64 -5.55 11.31
CA THR A 23 14.21 -4.18 11.62
C THR A 23 13.03 -4.16 12.60
N ILE A 24 12.06 -5.06 12.44
CA ILE A 24 10.97 -5.23 13.41
C ILE A 24 11.52 -5.55 14.80
N LEU A 25 12.45 -6.53 14.90
CA LEU A 25 13.09 -6.92 16.16
C LEU A 25 13.88 -5.78 16.80
N ASP A 26 14.64 -5.04 15.99
CA ASP A 26 15.47 -3.93 16.44
C ASP A 26 14.62 -2.78 17.01
N ILE A 27 13.62 -2.35 16.26
CA ILE A 27 12.68 -1.31 16.69
C ILE A 27 11.91 -1.75 17.93
N ALA A 28 11.38 -2.97 17.95
CA ALA A 28 10.61 -3.45 19.08
C ALA A 28 11.42 -3.52 20.37
N LYS A 29 12.70 -3.90 20.30
CA LYS A 29 13.61 -3.85 21.45
C LYS A 29 13.90 -2.43 21.90
N LYS A 30 14.20 -1.52 20.96
CA LYS A 30 14.50 -0.11 21.23
C LYS A 30 13.32 0.60 21.88
N ASP A 31 12.12 0.39 21.34
CA ASP A 31 10.91 1.11 21.72
C ASP A 31 10.08 0.35 22.78
N ASN A 32 10.56 -0.79 23.29
CA ASN A 32 9.89 -1.66 24.26
C ASN A 32 8.49 -2.12 23.78
N ILE A 33 8.35 -2.45 22.48
CA ILE A 33 7.12 -2.93 21.88
C ILE A 33 7.03 -4.45 22.10
N PRO A 34 5.98 -4.97 22.75
CA PRO A 34 5.84 -6.41 22.97
C PRO A 34 5.60 -7.16 21.66
N LEU A 35 6.39 -8.21 21.42
CA LEU A 35 6.26 -9.12 20.29
C LEU A 35 5.89 -10.53 20.80
N PRO A 36 5.23 -11.35 19.95
CA PRO A 36 4.95 -12.75 20.30
C PRO A 36 6.22 -13.59 20.44
N SER A 37 7.29 -13.22 19.75
CA SER A 37 8.63 -13.79 19.92
C SER A 37 9.71 -12.79 19.52
N TYR A 38 10.86 -12.83 20.21
CA TYR A 38 12.08 -12.11 19.84
C TYR A 38 13.08 -12.99 19.09
N ASN A 39 12.72 -14.23 18.77
CA ASN A 39 13.46 -15.11 17.90
C ASN A 39 13.06 -14.85 16.44
N LYS A 40 14.04 -14.54 15.58
CA LYS A 40 13.77 -14.22 14.16
C LYS A 40 13.05 -15.34 13.42
N LYS A 41 13.43 -16.61 13.68
CA LYS A 41 12.82 -17.78 13.00
C LYS A 41 11.37 -18.02 13.43
N GLU A 42 11.01 -17.60 14.62
CA GLU A 42 9.63 -17.68 15.10
C GLU A 42 8.80 -16.49 14.67
N LEU A 43 9.38 -15.26 14.75
CA LEU A 43 8.68 -14.03 14.40
C LEU A 43 8.25 -14.00 12.95
N ILE A 44 9.02 -14.59 12.03
CA ILE A 44 8.68 -14.64 10.61
C ILE A 44 7.29 -15.27 10.36
N ASN A 45 6.87 -16.24 11.17
CA ASN A 45 5.55 -16.88 11.04
C ASN A 45 4.40 -15.93 11.38
N TYR A 46 4.65 -14.84 12.12
CA TYR A 46 3.65 -13.85 12.48
C TYR A 46 3.56 -12.69 11.49
N VAL A 47 4.60 -12.43 10.72
CA VAL A 47 4.69 -11.27 9.83
C VAL A 47 4.81 -11.62 8.35
N SER A 48 4.89 -12.91 8.02
CA SER A 48 4.97 -13.41 6.64
C SER A 48 3.98 -14.53 6.42
N ILE A 49 3.58 -14.74 5.17
CA ILE A 49 2.86 -15.93 4.74
C ILE A 49 3.89 -16.96 4.32
N MET A 50 3.92 -18.10 5.02
CA MET A 50 4.89 -19.18 4.77
C MET A 50 4.29 -20.29 3.90
N ASP A 51 2.96 -20.47 3.98
CA ASP A 51 2.19 -21.47 3.28
C ASP A 51 0.98 -20.84 2.56
N ASP A 52 0.04 -21.63 2.06
CA ASP A 52 -1.18 -21.12 1.46
C ASP A 52 -2.01 -20.29 2.48
N CYS A 53 -2.39 -19.10 2.07
CA CYS A 53 -3.28 -18.24 2.84
C CYS A 53 -4.74 -18.56 2.52
N ASN A 54 -5.55 -18.89 3.54
CA ASN A 54 -6.92 -19.37 3.34
C ASN A 54 -7.95 -18.24 3.21
N SER A 55 -7.59 -17.01 3.62
CA SER A 55 -8.50 -15.87 3.55
C SER A 55 -7.74 -14.53 3.51
N LEU A 56 -8.42 -13.49 3.02
CA LEU A 56 -7.91 -12.13 3.07
C LEU A 56 -7.69 -11.65 4.52
N ASP A 57 -8.56 -12.05 5.45
CA ASP A 57 -8.43 -11.67 6.87
C ASP A 57 -7.16 -12.27 7.50
N GLU A 58 -6.84 -13.52 7.19
CA GLU A 58 -5.59 -14.15 7.63
C GLU A 58 -4.37 -13.39 7.12
N TYR A 59 -4.41 -12.97 5.86
CA TYR A 59 -3.37 -12.13 5.25
C TYR A 59 -3.28 -10.78 5.96
N LEU A 60 -4.38 -10.07 6.15
CA LEU A 60 -4.40 -8.75 6.78
C LEU A 60 -3.90 -8.76 8.24
N ASN A 61 -4.06 -9.88 8.96
CA ASN A 61 -3.52 -10.02 10.31
C ASN A 61 -1.98 -9.96 10.37
N LYS A 62 -1.27 -10.24 9.26
CA LYS A 62 0.20 -10.13 9.21
C LYS A 62 0.71 -8.70 9.30
N PHE A 63 -0.12 -7.72 9.02
CA PHE A 63 0.22 -6.28 9.10
C PHE A 63 0.16 -5.72 10.52
N PHE A 64 -0.42 -6.44 11.49
CA PHE A 64 -0.60 -5.95 12.85
C PHE A 64 0.73 -5.62 13.55
N ILE A 65 1.72 -6.52 13.47
CA ILE A 65 3.03 -6.31 14.09
C ILE A 65 3.84 -5.22 13.36
N PRO A 66 3.96 -5.23 12.01
CA PRO A 66 4.53 -4.13 11.26
C PRO A 66 3.97 -2.76 11.64
N ASN A 67 2.65 -2.61 11.67
CA ASN A 67 2.04 -1.32 12.02
C ASN A 67 2.40 -0.84 13.43
N LYS A 68 2.57 -1.73 14.41
CA LYS A 68 3.01 -1.35 15.77
C LYS A 68 4.40 -0.73 15.83
N VAL A 69 5.32 -1.13 14.96
CA VAL A 69 6.69 -0.60 14.94
C VAL A 69 6.81 0.67 14.07
N MET A 70 5.79 1.00 13.29
CA MET A 70 5.76 2.13 12.36
C MET A 70 5.12 3.39 12.98
N GLN A 71 5.43 3.72 14.26
CA GLN A 71 4.72 4.77 15.01
C GLN A 71 5.59 6.01 15.32
N THR A 72 6.80 6.11 14.76
CA THR A 72 7.67 7.28 14.92
C THR A 72 8.25 7.73 13.57
N LYS A 73 8.66 9.00 13.48
CA LYS A 73 9.26 9.57 12.26
C LYS A 73 10.50 8.76 11.82
N GLU A 74 11.35 8.43 12.78
CA GLU A 74 12.60 7.70 12.54
C GLU A 74 12.32 6.28 11.99
N ASN A 75 11.33 5.59 12.58
CA ASN A 75 10.98 4.24 12.15
C ASN A 75 10.36 4.24 10.75
N LEU A 76 9.41 5.15 10.49
CA LEU A 76 8.78 5.32 9.16
C LEU A 76 9.82 5.64 8.08
N LYS A 77 10.71 6.58 8.36
CA LYS A 77 11.80 6.95 7.45
C LYS A 77 12.75 5.77 7.18
N ARG A 78 13.19 5.07 8.25
CA ARG A 78 14.07 3.90 8.15
C ARG A 78 13.44 2.79 7.30
N ILE A 79 12.18 2.46 7.56
CA ILE A 79 11.47 1.38 6.86
C ILE A 79 11.30 1.72 5.37
N ALA A 80 10.95 2.95 5.06
CA ALA A 80 10.85 3.41 3.67
C ALA A 80 12.19 3.36 2.93
N PHE A 81 13.27 3.76 3.58
CA PHE A 81 14.62 3.66 3.05
C PHE A 81 15.01 2.21 2.77
N GLU A 82 14.84 1.32 3.77
CA GLU A 82 15.21 -0.09 3.68
C GLU A 82 14.40 -0.82 2.58
N LEU A 83 13.13 -0.48 2.39
CA LEU A 83 12.33 -1.03 1.29
C LEU A 83 12.95 -0.67 -0.07
N LEU A 84 13.29 0.60 -0.30
CA LEU A 84 13.88 1.02 -1.57
C LEU A 84 15.27 0.39 -1.79
N GLU A 85 16.07 0.26 -0.74
CA GLU A 85 17.35 -0.46 -0.80
C GLU A 85 17.17 -1.91 -1.26
N ASP A 86 16.22 -2.65 -0.66
CA ASP A 86 15.94 -4.05 -1.00
C ASP A 86 15.48 -4.24 -2.44
N VAL A 87 14.53 -3.42 -2.90
CA VAL A 87 14.02 -3.55 -4.27
C VAL A 87 15.00 -3.02 -5.31
N ALA A 88 15.86 -2.04 -4.97
CA ALA A 88 16.95 -1.59 -5.84
C ALA A 88 17.99 -2.72 -6.05
N ALA A 89 18.28 -3.51 -4.99
CA ALA A 89 19.15 -4.69 -5.09
C ALA A 89 18.58 -5.78 -6.02
N ASP A 90 17.25 -5.82 -6.20
CA ASP A 90 16.56 -6.65 -7.21
C ASP A 90 16.38 -5.95 -8.57
N ASN A 91 17.08 -4.83 -8.80
CA ASN A 91 17.08 -4.04 -10.02
C ASN A 91 15.71 -3.41 -10.38
N VAL A 92 14.91 -3.07 -9.37
CA VAL A 92 13.74 -2.20 -9.56
C VAL A 92 14.23 -0.78 -9.79
N LYS A 93 13.73 -0.12 -10.84
CA LYS A 93 14.11 1.23 -11.24
C LYS A 93 13.06 2.28 -10.90
N TYR A 94 11.82 1.84 -10.72
CA TYR A 94 10.72 2.69 -10.30
C TYR A 94 9.76 1.90 -9.42
N ILE A 95 9.34 2.51 -8.31
CA ILE A 95 8.38 1.92 -7.37
C ILE A 95 7.33 2.94 -6.94
N GLU A 96 6.09 2.51 -6.84
CA GLU A 96 5.03 3.22 -6.14
C GLU A 96 4.69 2.47 -4.84
N VAL A 97 5.18 3.02 -3.73
CA VAL A 97 4.97 2.47 -2.39
C VAL A 97 3.62 2.94 -1.85
N ARG A 98 2.81 2.05 -1.30
CA ARG A 98 1.53 2.40 -0.68
C ARG A 98 1.49 2.10 0.80
N PHE A 99 0.81 2.93 1.56
CA PHE A 99 0.53 2.74 2.98
C PHE A 99 -0.64 3.61 3.42
N ALA A 100 -1.25 3.29 4.57
CA ALA A 100 -2.37 4.04 5.13
C ALA A 100 -1.88 4.94 6.29
N PRO A 101 -1.76 6.27 6.12
CA PRO A 101 -1.17 7.15 7.13
C PRO A 101 -1.86 7.08 8.50
N LEU A 102 -3.19 6.87 8.53
CA LEU A 102 -3.96 6.79 9.78
C LEU A 102 -3.66 5.56 10.65
N LEU A 103 -2.92 4.58 10.15
CA LEU A 103 -2.45 3.45 10.96
C LEU A 103 -1.21 3.78 11.80
N HIS A 104 -0.65 4.99 11.68
CA HIS A 104 0.62 5.38 12.30
C HIS A 104 0.50 6.59 13.24
N VAL A 105 -0.71 6.86 13.75
CA VAL A 105 -1.01 8.02 14.62
C VAL A 105 -0.98 7.70 16.12
N GLU A 106 -0.74 6.46 16.52
CA GLU A 106 -0.86 6.01 17.92
C GLU A 106 0.10 6.73 18.89
N LYS A 107 1.27 7.16 18.42
CA LYS A 107 2.24 7.93 19.21
C LYS A 107 2.15 9.45 18.97
N GLY A 108 1.03 9.92 18.43
CA GLY A 108 0.71 11.35 18.33
C GLY A 108 1.23 12.06 17.10
N LEU A 109 1.76 11.33 16.10
CA LEU A 109 2.10 11.92 14.80
C LEU A 109 0.81 12.34 14.07
N ASN A 110 0.86 13.45 13.35
CA ASN A 110 -0.18 13.83 12.41
C ASN A 110 0.11 13.26 11.01
N ILE A 111 -0.91 13.28 10.14
CA ILE A 111 -0.83 12.69 8.79
C ILE A 111 0.31 13.30 7.97
N GLU A 112 0.50 14.61 8.05
CA GLU A 112 1.53 15.32 7.31
C GLU A 112 2.94 14.87 7.74
N GLU A 113 3.19 14.77 9.05
CA GLU A 113 4.47 14.29 9.60
C GLU A 113 4.77 12.85 9.20
N ILE A 114 3.73 12.01 9.16
CA ILE A 114 3.83 10.61 8.73
C ILE A 114 4.23 10.54 7.25
N ILE A 115 3.55 11.29 6.39
CA ILE A 115 3.85 11.34 4.94
C ILE A 115 5.26 11.89 4.69
N GLU A 116 5.64 12.97 5.36
CA GLU A 116 6.97 13.57 5.25
C GLU A 116 8.07 12.56 5.60
N SER A 117 7.89 11.83 6.71
CA SER A 117 8.88 10.85 7.18
C SER A 117 9.12 9.73 6.16
N VAL A 118 8.04 9.21 5.56
CA VAL A 118 8.15 8.18 4.51
C VAL A 118 8.82 8.74 3.26
N LEU A 119 8.43 9.95 2.82
CA LEU A 119 9.04 10.62 1.67
C LEU A 119 10.52 10.95 1.89
N GLU A 120 10.93 11.28 3.12
CA GLU A 120 12.35 11.47 3.46
C GLU A 120 13.15 10.17 3.27
N GLY A 121 12.61 9.03 3.76
CA GLY A 121 13.25 7.72 3.57
C GLY A 121 13.41 7.36 2.10
N ILE A 122 12.36 7.56 1.29
CA ILE A 122 12.39 7.38 -0.17
C ILE A 122 13.50 8.25 -0.79
N LYS A 123 13.51 9.55 -0.50
CA LYS A 123 14.49 10.49 -1.05
C LYS A 123 15.93 10.19 -0.65
N GLU A 124 16.15 9.69 0.56
CA GLU A 124 17.50 9.28 0.98
C GLU A 124 17.98 8.04 0.21
N ALA A 125 17.12 7.05 0.00
CA ALA A 125 17.44 5.89 -0.80
C ALA A 125 17.73 6.25 -2.26
N GLU A 126 16.96 7.16 -2.87
CA GLU A 126 17.18 7.66 -4.24
C GLU A 126 18.56 8.33 -4.45
N LYS A 127 19.17 8.86 -3.39
CA LYS A 127 20.52 9.44 -3.47
C LYS A 127 21.61 8.38 -3.54
N LEU A 128 21.34 7.19 -3.00
CA LEU A 128 22.34 6.13 -2.87
C LEU A 128 22.15 5.01 -3.90
N TYR A 129 20.94 4.81 -4.38
CA TYR A 129 20.57 3.73 -5.28
C TYR A 129 19.94 4.26 -6.58
N ASP A 130 20.17 3.53 -7.67
CA ASP A 130 19.56 3.83 -8.97
C ASP A 130 18.09 3.38 -9.03
N ILE A 131 17.24 4.08 -8.29
CA ILE A 131 15.81 3.86 -8.18
C ILE A 131 15.06 5.18 -8.03
N LYS A 132 13.81 5.21 -8.47
CA LYS A 132 12.85 6.30 -8.22
C LYS A 132 11.64 5.76 -7.49
N GLY A 133 11.23 6.44 -6.41
CA GLY A 133 10.09 6.08 -5.59
C GLY A 133 9.04 7.18 -5.53
N ASN A 134 7.77 6.79 -5.60
CA ASN A 134 6.63 7.64 -5.32
C ASN A 134 5.71 6.97 -4.29
N LEU A 135 4.81 7.75 -3.71
CA LEU A 135 3.95 7.33 -2.63
C LEU A 135 2.48 7.35 -3.04
N ILE A 136 1.77 6.29 -2.72
CA ILE A 136 0.31 6.17 -2.81
C ILE A 136 -0.27 6.18 -1.40
N LEU A 137 -1.24 7.05 -1.13
CA LEU A 137 -1.89 7.10 0.17
C LEU A 137 -3.12 6.20 0.21
N GLY A 138 -3.17 5.30 1.18
CA GLY A 138 -4.29 4.38 1.39
C GLY A 138 -5.35 4.99 2.31
N CYS A 139 -6.62 4.94 1.90
CA CYS A 139 -7.77 5.12 2.76
C CYS A 139 -8.30 3.75 3.16
N MET A 140 -8.49 3.52 4.46
CA MET A 140 -8.91 2.23 5.00
C MET A 140 -10.43 2.08 4.94
N ARG A 141 -10.91 1.01 4.28
CA ARG A 141 -12.37 0.73 4.15
C ARG A 141 -13.06 0.37 5.46
N ASN A 142 -12.30 -0.06 6.46
CA ASN A 142 -12.79 -0.36 7.81
C ASN A 142 -12.78 0.87 8.76
N MET A 143 -12.42 2.04 8.26
CA MET A 143 -12.56 3.33 8.95
C MET A 143 -13.78 4.10 8.41
N ASP A 144 -14.16 5.17 9.11
CA ASP A 144 -15.28 6.01 8.69
C ASP A 144 -14.94 6.85 7.44
N ILE A 145 -15.96 7.32 6.74
CA ILE A 145 -15.78 8.14 5.53
C ILE A 145 -15.04 9.48 5.83
N PRO A 146 -15.32 10.20 6.93
CA PRO A 146 -14.54 11.37 7.31
C PRO A 146 -13.03 11.15 7.36
N SER A 147 -12.56 10.00 7.84
CA SER A 147 -11.14 9.61 7.85
C SER A 147 -10.53 9.62 6.44
N ALA A 148 -11.26 9.12 5.45
CA ALA A 148 -10.79 9.13 4.06
C ALA A 148 -10.69 10.56 3.50
N PHE A 149 -11.66 11.44 3.82
CA PHE A 149 -11.57 12.87 3.49
C PHE A 149 -10.37 13.55 4.14
N GLU A 150 -10.04 13.18 5.37
CA GLU A 150 -8.88 13.73 6.08
C GLU A 150 -7.57 13.35 5.38
N VAL A 151 -7.40 12.07 5.01
CA VAL A 151 -6.23 11.59 4.25
C VAL A 151 -6.09 12.35 2.94
N VAL A 152 -7.17 12.47 2.16
CA VAL A 152 -7.16 13.19 0.89
C VAL A 152 -6.76 14.66 1.08
N LYS A 153 -7.40 15.39 2.00
CA LYS A 153 -7.13 16.81 2.21
C LYS A 153 -5.70 17.08 2.71
N LYS A 154 -5.24 16.32 3.70
CA LYS A 154 -3.91 16.52 4.27
C LYS A 154 -2.80 16.05 3.34
N GLY A 155 -3.00 14.92 2.68
CA GLY A 155 -2.03 14.38 1.75
C GLY A 155 -1.91 15.18 0.44
N SER A 156 -2.93 15.97 0.04
CA SER A 156 -2.88 16.78 -1.18
C SER A 156 -1.74 17.80 -1.21
N LYS A 157 -1.25 18.24 -0.04
CA LYS A 157 -0.09 19.13 0.10
C LYS A 157 1.21 18.54 -0.46
N PHE A 158 1.23 17.21 -0.67
CA PHE A 158 2.40 16.47 -1.13
C PHE A 158 2.28 16.02 -2.60
N ILE A 159 1.21 16.38 -3.30
CA ILE A 159 1.10 16.21 -4.75
C ILE A 159 2.21 17.01 -5.43
N GLY A 160 2.92 16.36 -6.37
CA GLY A 160 4.12 16.93 -7.00
C GLY A 160 5.38 16.93 -6.11
N LYS A 161 5.30 16.42 -4.86
CA LYS A 161 6.44 16.31 -3.94
C LYS A 161 6.79 14.86 -3.61
N GLY A 162 6.18 13.89 -4.31
CA GLY A 162 6.40 12.46 -4.14
C GLY A 162 5.12 11.67 -3.91
N VAL A 163 4.00 12.29 -3.51
CA VAL A 163 2.68 11.65 -3.50
C VAL A 163 2.07 11.75 -4.90
N VAL A 164 1.57 10.62 -5.43
CA VAL A 164 1.05 10.54 -6.81
C VAL A 164 -0.37 10.02 -6.90
N ALA A 165 -0.83 9.21 -5.96
CA ALA A 165 -2.14 8.58 -6.04
C ALA A 165 -2.80 8.38 -4.66
N ILE A 166 -4.09 8.12 -4.70
CA ILE A 166 -4.92 7.64 -3.59
C ILE A 166 -5.38 6.22 -3.88
N ASP A 167 -5.57 5.42 -2.83
CA ASP A 167 -6.05 4.05 -2.89
C ASP A 167 -7.10 3.77 -1.82
N LEU A 168 -7.93 2.76 -2.01
CA LEU A 168 -8.82 2.20 -0.99
C LEU A 168 -8.32 0.81 -0.61
N CYS A 169 -8.00 0.60 0.66
CA CYS A 169 -7.38 -0.62 1.20
C CYS A 169 -8.26 -1.28 2.27
N ALA A 170 -7.83 -2.41 2.78
CA ALA A 170 -8.48 -3.30 3.73
C ALA A 170 -9.53 -4.24 3.12
N GLY A 171 -10.28 -4.97 3.96
CA GLY A 171 -11.24 -5.99 3.54
C GLY A 171 -12.19 -5.49 2.45
N GLU A 172 -12.50 -6.35 1.49
CA GLU A 172 -13.37 -6.01 0.36
C GLU A 172 -14.81 -6.48 0.63
N GLU A 173 -15.74 -5.52 0.71
CA GLU A 173 -17.17 -5.77 0.78
C GLU A 173 -17.83 -5.59 -0.60
N PRO A 174 -18.93 -6.30 -0.90
CA PRO A 174 -19.72 -6.02 -2.11
C PRO A 174 -20.19 -4.57 -2.16
N HIS A 175 -20.11 -3.96 -3.35
CA HIS A 175 -20.59 -2.59 -3.63
C HIS A 175 -19.97 -1.48 -2.76
N PHE A 176 -18.76 -1.71 -2.21
CA PHE A 176 -18.04 -0.69 -1.42
C PHE A 176 -17.79 0.63 -2.21
N PRO A 177 -17.56 0.62 -3.53
CA PRO A 177 -17.19 1.84 -4.25
C PRO A 177 -18.20 2.97 -4.11
N GLY A 178 -19.49 2.66 -4.05
CA GLY A 178 -20.55 3.66 -3.92
C GLY A 178 -20.41 4.59 -2.72
N LYS A 179 -19.81 4.10 -1.61
CA LYS A 179 -19.59 4.88 -0.38
C LYS A 179 -18.52 5.96 -0.54
N TYR A 180 -17.63 5.85 -1.55
CA TYR A 180 -16.42 6.68 -1.69
C TYR A 180 -16.46 7.66 -2.86
N ILE A 181 -17.61 7.80 -3.55
CA ILE A 181 -17.75 8.66 -4.73
C ILE A 181 -17.27 10.09 -4.45
N GLU A 182 -17.77 10.72 -3.37
CA GLU A 182 -17.41 12.10 -3.04
C GLU A 182 -15.96 12.25 -2.57
N VAL A 183 -15.43 11.25 -1.87
CA VAL A 183 -14.01 11.22 -1.45
C VAL A 183 -13.09 11.20 -2.68
N LEU A 184 -13.37 10.29 -3.63
CA LEU A 184 -12.50 10.11 -4.80
C LEU A 184 -12.68 11.26 -5.82
N LYS A 185 -13.86 11.87 -5.86
CA LYS A 185 -14.08 13.12 -6.61
C LYS A 185 -13.18 14.24 -6.06
N LEU A 186 -13.18 14.46 -4.74
CA LEU A 186 -12.27 15.41 -4.10
C LEU A 186 -10.80 15.07 -4.36
N ALA A 187 -10.42 13.78 -4.26
CA ALA A 187 -9.06 13.36 -4.53
C ALA A 187 -8.63 13.75 -5.96
N LYS A 188 -9.49 13.54 -6.94
CA LYS A 188 -9.23 13.93 -8.34
C LYS A 188 -9.10 15.44 -8.51
N GLU A 189 -9.96 16.21 -7.86
CA GLU A 189 -9.89 17.69 -7.84
C GLU A 189 -8.58 18.19 -7.20
N CYS A 190 -8.06 17.48 -6.19
CA CYS A 190 -6.76 17.75 -5.57
C CYS A 190 -5.55 17.32 -6.43
N GLY A 191 -5.76 16.61 -7.55
CA GLY A 191 -4.69 16.20 -8.46
C GLY A 191 -4.12 14.79 -8.23
N TYR A 192 -4.75 13.96 -7.39
CA TYR A 192 -4.37 12.57 -7.27
C TYR A 192 -4.75 11.74 -8.51
N ARG A 193 -3.88 10.78 -8.83
CA ARG A 193 -4.29 9.62 -9.64
C ARG A 193 -5.06 8.66 -8.74
N ILE A 194 -5.93 7.85 -9.34
CA ILE A 194 -6.81 6.93 -8.60
C ILE A 194 -6.41 5.49 -8.91
N THR A 195 -6.01 4.77 -7.87
CA THR A 195 -5.83 3.31 -7.90
C THR A 195 -6.69 2.68 -6.82
N ILE A 196 -7.31 1.53 -7.08
CA ILE A 196 -8.28 0.94 -6.15
C ILE A 196 -8.03 -0.55 -6.04
N HIS A 197 -7.91 -1.08 -4.82
CA HIS A 197 -8.00 -2.52 -4.57
C HIS A 197 -9.44 -2.97 -4.86
N ALA A 198 -9.62 -3.83 -5.84
CA ALA A 198 -10.93 -4.36 -6.20
C ALA A 198 -10.81 -5.73 -6.88
N GLY A 199 -11.81 -6.59 -6.69
CA GLY A 199 -11.82 -7.95 -7.22
C GLY A 199 -10.74 -8.83 -6.59
N GLU A 200 -10.44 -8.63 -5.31
CA GLU A 200 -9.48 -9.41 -4.53
C GLU A 200 -10.17 -10.53 -3.75
N ALA A 201 -11.34 -10.26 -3.16
CA ALA A 201 -12.06 -11.16 -2.27
C ALA A 201 -13.31 -11.81 -2.91
N GLY A 202 -13.32 -12.03 -4.21
CA GLY A 202 -14.40 -12.76 -4.88
C GLY A 202 -15.42 -11.91 -5.64
N VAL A 203 -15.45 -10.59 -5.42
CA VAL A 203 -16.47 -9.66 -5.95
C VAL A 203 -15.98 -8.97 -7.21
N GLY A 204 -16.28 -9.55 -8.39
CA GLY A 204 -15.88 -8.96 -9.68
C GLY A 204 -16.59 -7.63 -10.00
N GLU A 205 -17.79 -7.42 -9.49
CA GLU A 205 -18.60 -6.20 -9.64
C GLU A 205 -17.90 -4.97 -9.07
N ASN A 206 -17.14 -5.13 -7.99
CA ASN A 206 -16.36 -4.03 -7.40
C ASN A 206 -15.33 -3.45 -8.39
N VAL A 207 -14.80 -4.27 -9.32
CA VAL A 207 -13.91 -3.78 -10.38
C VAL A 207 -14.67 -2.85 -11.34
N LEU A 208 -15.88 -3.25 -11.75
CA LEU A 208 -16.73 -2.42 -12.61
C LEU A 208 -17.05 -1.10 -11.93
N GLU A 209 -17.49 -1.14 -10.68
CA GLU A 209 -17.87 0.03 -9.89
C GLU A 209 -16.67 0.94 -9.59
N ALA A 210 -15.50 0.38 -9.27
CA ALA A 210 -14.28 1.17 -9.09
C ALA A 210 -13.93 1.99 -10.35
N ILE A 211 -14.10 1.40 -11.53
CA ILE A 211 -13.84 2.08 -12.80
C ILE A 211 -14.93 3.10 -13.13
N THR A 212 -16.21 2.74 -12.97
CA THR A 212 -17.33 3.56 -13.46
C THR A 212 -17.76 4.63 -12.47
N LEU A 213 -17.73 4.35 -11.16
CA LEU A 213 -18.15 5.27 -10.11
C LEU A 213 -17.00 6.10 -9.54
N LEU A 214 -15.83 5.46 -9.33
CA LEU A 214 -14.68 6.12 -8.70
C LEU A 214 -13.65 6.64 -9.71
N ASN A 215 -13.86 6.41 -11.01
CA ASN A 215 -12.91 6.77 -12.06
C ASN A 215 -11.50 6.22 -11.80
N ALA A 216 -11.41 4.99 -11.29
CA ALA A 216 -10.13 4.34 -11.10
C ALA A 216 -9.35 4.27 -12.42
N GLU A 217 -8.09 4.63 -12.37
CA GLU A 217 -7.18 4.60 -13.51
C GLU A 217 -6.38 3.29 -13.54
N ARG A 218 -6.28 2.65 -12.37
CA ARG A 218 -5.63 1.36 -12.17
C ARG A 218 -6.37 0.57 -11.10
N ILE A 219 -6.46 -0.75 -11.29
CA ILE A 219 -7.04 -1.68 -10.33
C ILE A 219 -5.91 -2.49 -9.68
N GLY A 220 -5.88 -2.49 -8.35
CA GLY A 220 -5.10 -3.43 -7.58
C GLY A 220 -5.80 -4.79 -7.58
N HIS A 221 -5.04 -5.87 -7.80
CA HIS A 221 -5.50 -7.25 -7.94
C HIS A 221 -6.36 -7.54 -9.17
N GLY A 222 -7.67 -7.35 -9.11
CA GLY A 222 -8.57 -7.70 -10.22
C GLY A 222 -8.69 -9.21 -10.48
N ILE A 223 -8.30 -10.07 -9.53
CA ILE A 223 -8.22 -11.53 -9.68
C ILE A 223 -9.58 -12.12 -10.03
N TYR A 224 -10.62 -11.61 -9.38
CA TYR A 224 -12.00 -12.08 -9.58
C TYR A 224 -12.79 -11.31 -10.64
N ILE A 225 -12.12 -10.51 -11.48
CA ILE A 225 -12.78 -9.76 -12.57
C ILE A 225 -13.59 -10.66 -13.51
N LYS A 226 -13.18 -11.93 -13.67
CA LYS A 226 -13.90 -12.93 -14.48
C LYS A 226 -15.31 -13.24 -13.96
N ASN A 227 -15.60 -12.93 -12.70
CA ASN A 227 -16.93 -13.13 -12.12
C ASN A 227 -17.93 -12.04 -12.57
N CYS A 228 -17.44 -10.94 -13.18
CA CYS A 228 -18.28 -9.87 -13.75
C CYS A 228 -17.93 -9.69 -15.24
N ALA A 229 -18.78 -10.17 -16.13
CA ALA A 229 -18.55 -10.10 -17.58
C ALA A 229 -18.39 -8.67 -18.11
N GLU A 230 -19.15 -7.71 -17.54
CA GLU A 230 -19.07 -6.29 -17.90
C GLU A 230 -17.72 -5.68 -17.49
N ALA A 231 -17.25 -5.96 -16.27
CA ALA A 231 -15.93 -5.53 -15.80
C ALA A 231 -14.82 -6.06 -16.72
N TYR A 232 -14.87 -7.35 -17.03
CA TYR A 232 -13.89 -7.99 -17.91
C TYR A 232 -13.86 -7.35 -19.30
N LYS A 233 -15.03 -7.13 -19.90
CA LYS A 233 -15.17 -6.47 -21.21
C LYS A 233 -14.62 -5.06 -21.17
N LEU A 234 -14.99 -4.26 -20.16
CA LEU A 234 -14.56 -2.87 -19.99
C LEU A 234 -13.04 -2.74 -19.87
N VAL A 235 -12.42 -3.58 -19.04
CA VAL A 235 -10.97 -3.59 -18.83
C VAL A 235 -10.22 -3.97 -20.12
N LYS A 236 -10.71 -4.98 -20.85
CA LYS A 236 -10.14 -5.41 -22.11
C LYS A 236 -10.22 -4.34 -23.20
N GLU A 237 -11.37 -3.68 -23.33
CA GLU A 237 -11.60 -2.63 -24.35
C GLU A 237 -10.79 -1.36 -24.08
N LYS A 238 -10.73 -0.91 -22.84
CA LYS A 238 -10.04 0.31 -22.43
C LYS A 238 -8.56 0.13 -22.10
N LYS A 239 -8.03 -1.10 -22.17
CA LYS A 239 -6.64 -1.43 -21.81
C LYS A 239 -6.22 -0.96 -20.41
N TYR A 240 -7.13 -1.08 -19.44
CA TYR A 240 -6.78 -0.79 -18.05
C TYR A 240 -5.64 -1.68 -17.57
N SER A 241 -4.71 -1.09 -16.81
CA SER A 241 -3.68 -1.88 -16.12
C SER A 241 -4.28 -2.50 -14.86
N THR A 242 -4.28 -3.81 -14.77
CA THR A 242 -4.53 -4.54 -13.53
C THR A 242 -3.17 -4.90 -12.92
N GLY A 243 -2.85 -4.34 -11.76
CA GLY A 243 -1.62 -4.66 -11.02
C GLY A 243 -1.88 -5.91 -10.18
N GLY A 244 -1.46 -7.07 -10.66
CA GLY A 244 -1.42 -8.27 -9.83
C GLY A 244 -0.25 -8.19 -8.86
N VAL A 245 -0.49 -8.49 -7.57
CA VAL A 245 0.59 -8.85 -6.65
C VAL A 245 1.04 -10.25 -7.04
N SER A 246 2.29 -10.41 -7.44
CA SER A 246 2.85 -11.74 -7.50
C SER A 246 3.01 -12.25 -6.07
N ASN A 247 2.27 -13.28 -5.70
CA ASN A 247 2.57 -14.01 -4.48
C ASN A 247 4.01 -14.53 -4.58
N LYS A 248 4.89 -13.95 -3.78
CA LYS A 248 6.19 -14.52 -3.48
C LYS A 248 6.14 -15.22 -2.14
#